data_516495cd56700b06bf96716a2bbafd52
#
_entry.id   516495cd56700b06bf96716a2bbafd52
#
_cell.length_a   1.000
_cell.length_b   1.000
_cell.length_c   1.000
_cell.angle_alpha   90.00
_cell.angle_beta   90.00
_cell.angle_gamma   90.00
#
_symmetry.space_group_name_H-M   'P 1'
#
loop_
_entity.id
_entity.type
_entity.pdbx_description
1 polymer ?
#
loop_
_entity_poly.entity_id
_entity_poly.type
_entity_poly.pdbx_seq_one_letter_code
_entity_poly.pdbx_strand_id
1 'polypeptide(L)'
;KDDCFKVSESGRYVAWLDGMDVNNGTSITMMDMETQKQEKIQAGEGSKLRVFGFMNDDLVYGIAGDGDIVGGQFAMNEIRIQNLAGEVKKTYHEDGYYVMDVKFQDNLLEIIRAQWNGESYETVTSSQILNNVRDKQDKTFAVALMTTDRQANIIGLQFEGGSKQEP
;
A
#
# COMPACT_ATOMS: atom_id res chain seq x y z
N LYS A 1 13.18 -0.89 15.25
CA LYS A 1 14.16 -0.43 14.22
C LYS A 1 13.86 -1.04 12.84
N ASP A 2 13.25 -2.23 12.78
CA ASP A 2 12.93 -2.91 11.51
C ASP A 2 11.78 -2.24 10.75
N ASP A 3 10.95 -1.46 11.44
CA ASP A 3 9.82 -0.74 10.84
C ASP A 3 10.21 0.53 10.07
N CYS A 4 11.44 1.00 10.26
CA CYS A 4 11.95 2.17 9.54
C CYS A 4 12.75 1.84 8.28
N PHE A 5 13.11 0.57 8.07
CA PHE A 5 13.94 0.12 6.95
C PHE A 5 13.34 -1.12 6.30
N LYS A 6 13.22 -1.10 4.99
CA LYS A 6 12.66 -2.21 4.20
C LYS A 6 13.54 -2.51 2.98
N VAL A 7 13.54 -3.77 2.60
CA VAL A 7 14.25 -4.28 1.41
C VAL A 7 13.23 -4.98 0.52
N SER A 8 13.32 -4.76 -0.79
CA SER A 8 12.49 -5.47 -1.75
C SER A 8 12.83 -6.96 -1.79
N GLU A 9 11.88 -7.79 -2.23
CA GLU A 9 12.08 -9.24 -2.37
C GLU A 9 13.23 -9.57 -3.33
N SER A 10 13.41 -8.77 -4.38
CA SER A 10 14.56 -8.90 -5.31
C SER A 10 15.91 -8.57 -4.66
N GLY A 11 15.92 -7.90 -3.50
CA GLY A 11 17.13 -7.38 -2.86
C GLY A 11 17.74 -6.16 -3.55
N ARG A 12 17.14 -5.70 -4.66
CA ARG A 12 17.64 -4.59 -5.44
C ARG A 12 17.30 -3.23 -4.84
N TYR A 13 16.09 -3.07 -4.29
CA TYR A 13 15.63 -1.79 -3.76
C TYR A 13 15.58 -1.81 -2.25
N VAL A 14 15.99 -0.71 -1.65
CA VAL A 14 15.87 -0.46 -0.21
C VAL A 14 15.17 0.86 0.01
N ALA A 15 14.46 0.98 1.12
CA ALA A 15 13.87 2.23 1.55
C ALA A 15 13.96 2.38 3.06
N TRP A 16 14.12 3.60 3.50
CA TRP A 16 14.15 3.92 4.92
C TRP A 16 13.47 5.24 5.22
N LEU A 17 12.93 5.31 6.43
CA LEU A 17 12.41 6.51 7.01
C LEU A 17 13.57 7.34 7.55
N ASP A 18 13.75 8.55 7.04
CA ASP A 18 14.81 9.43 7.51
C ASP A 18 14.59 9.80 8.98
N GLY A 19 15.68 9.82 9.76
CA GLY A 19 15.61 10.01 11.20
C GLY A 19 15.28 8.76 12.02
N MET A 20 14.87 7.66 11.39
CA MET A 20 14.58 6.36 12.01
C MET A 20 13.57 6.41 13.17
N ASP A 21 12.62 7.33 13.12
CA ASP A 21 11.52 7.47 14.07
C ASP A 21 10.18 7.14 13.36
N VAL A 22 9.63 5.98 13.70
CA VAL A 22 8.37 5.44 13.14
C VAL A 22 7.19 6.40 13.29
N ASN A 23 7.16 7.18 14.36
CA ASN A 23 6.03 8.05 14.68
C ASN A 23 6.19 9.49 14.18
N ASN A 24 7.39 9.88 13.77
CA ASN A 24 7.69 11.26 13.36
C ASN A 24 8.37 11.37 12.00
N GLY A 25 8.34 10.34 11.19
CA GLY A 25 8.96 10.34 9.88
C GLY A 25 8.31 11.35 8.94
N THR A 26 9.10 12.26 8.41
CA THR A 26 8.65 13.28 7.44
C THR A 26 9.21 13.08 6.05
N SER A 27 10.17 12.17 5.90
CA SER A 27 10.72 11.81 4.60
C SER A 27 11.17 10.36 4.55
N ILE A 28 11.06 9.79 3.36
CA ILE A 28 11.52 8.44 3.02
C ILE A 28 12.56 8.57 1.92
N THR A 29 13.65 7.86 2.04
CA THR A 29 14.61 7.67 0.96
C THR A 29 14.49 6.25 0.41
N MET A 30 14.30 6.12 -0.90
CA MET A 30 14.34 4.87 -1.65
C MET A 30 15.60 4.83 -2.51
N MET A 31 16.27 3.68 -2.60
CA MET A 31 17.50 3.54 -3.37
C MET A 31 17.55 2.23 -4.14
N ASP A 32 18.04 2.30 -5.38
CA ASP A 32 18.46 1.16 -6.18
C ASP A 32 19.88 0.79 -5.81
N MET A 33 20.08 -0.40 -5.27
CA MET A 33 21.39 -0.88 -4.81
C MET A 33 22.37 -1.14 -5.94
N GLU A 34 21.88 -1.40 -7.16
CA GLU A 34 22.75 -1.62 -8.32
C GLU A 34 23.27 -0.31 -8.92
N THR A 35 22.40 0.66 -9.09
CA THR A 35 22.72 1.94 -9.74
C THR A 35 23.06 3.05 -8.75
N GLN A 36 22.77 2.85 -7.48
CA GLN A 36 22.86 3.84 -6.38
C GLN A 36 21.97 5.09 -6.61
N LYS A 37 21.04 5.00 -7.54
CA LYS A 37 20.05 6.05 -7.75
C LYS A 37 19.10 6.11 -6.56
N GLN A 38 18.84 7.32 -6.09
CA GLN A 38 17.95 7.59 -4.96
C GLN A 38 16.75 8.44 -5.38
N GLU A 39 15.63 8.19 -4.73
CA GLU A 39 14.43 9.01 -4.75
C GLU A 39 14.04 9.37 -3.32
N LYS A 40 13.76 10.64 -3.10
CA LYS A 40 13.34 11.14 -1.79
C LYS A 40 11.88 11.55 -1.82
N ILE A 41 11.09 10.96 -0.91
CA ILE A 41 9.68 11.24 -0.75
C ILE A 41 9.53 12.13 0.49
N GLN A 42 8.96 13.32 0.32
CA GLN A 42 8.70 14.26 1.41
C GLN A 42 7.23 14.22 1.80
N ALA A 43 6.95 14.23 3.11
CA ALA A 43 5.60 14.47 3.60
C ALA A 43 5.15 15.90 3.27
N GLY A 44 3.86 16.07 3.02
CA GLY A 44 3.25 17.39 2.99
C GLY A 44 3.29 18.06 4.37
N GLU A 45 3.02 19.36 4.41
CA GLU A 45 2.92 20.10 5.67
C GLU A 45 1.86 19.47 6.59
N GLY A 46 2.20 19.27 7.86
CA GLY A 46 1.32 18.63 8.84
C GLY A 46 1.07 17.14 8.58
N SER A 47 1.96 16.47 7.83
CA SER A 47 1.83 15.05 7.54
C SER A 47 3.05 14.25 7.99
N LYS A 48 2.83 12.98 8.27
CA LYS A 48 3.86 11.99 8.61
C LYS A 48 3.82 10.83 7.62
N LEU A 49 4.95 10.19 7.44
CA LEU A 49 5.12 9.03 6.56
C LEU A 49 5.43 7.77 7.35
N ARG A 50 4.97 6.63 6.83
CA ARG A 50 5.33 5.30 7.31
C ARG A 50 5.70 4.39 6.15
N VAL A 51 6.81 3.67 6.28
CA VAL A 51 7.27 2.68 5.29
C VAL A 51 6.67 1.33 5.63
N PHE A 52 6.04 0.66 4.66
CA PHE A 52 5.52 -0.69 4.84
C PHE A 52 6.40 -1.77 4.19
N GLY A 53 6.90 -1.54 3.00
CA GLY A 53 7.68 -2.51 2.26
C GLY A 53 7.60 -2.28 0.77
N PHE A 54 7.81 -3.35 0.02
CA PHE A 54 7.80 -3.32 -1.44
C PHE A 54 6.80 -4.32 -1.99
N MET A 55 6.17 -3.95 -3.08
CA MET A 55 5.34 -4.80 -3.90
C MET A 55 5.85 -4.74 -5.33
N ASN A 56 6.41 -5.86 -5.85
CA ASN A 56 7.07 -5.91 -7.16
C ASN A 56 8.05 -4.76 -7.39
N ASP A 57 8.96 -4.55 -6.44
CA ASP A 57 9.99 -3.51 -6.47
C ASP A 57 9.46 -2.06 -6.41
N ASP A 58 8.16 -1.86 -6.25
CA ASP A 58 7.56 -0.56 -5.95
C ASP A 58 7.36 -0.38 -4.45
N LEU A 59 7.70 0.80 -3.95
CA LEU A 59 7.59 1.12 -2.53
C LEU A 59 6.13 1.34 -2.12
N VAL A 60 5.74 0.69 -1.02
CA VAL A 60 4.45 0.90 -0.35
C VAL A 60 4.67 1.71 0.92
N TYR A 61 4.03 2.86 0.99
CA TYR A 61 4.10 3.74 2.16
C TYR A 61 2.75 4.39 2.48
N GLY A 62 2.61 4.81 3.73
CA GLY A 62 1.41 5.46 4.23
C GLY A 62 1.64 6.91 4.61
N ILE A 63 0.58 7.70 4.55
CA ILE A 63 0.53 9.11 4.92
C ILE A 63 -0.52 9.30 6.01
N ALA A 64 -0.15 9.92 7.12
CA ALA A 64 -1.06 10.33 8.19
C ALA A 64 -0.95 11.83 8.44
N GLY A 65 -2.05 12.48 8.81
CA GLY A 65 -2.01 13.84 9.36
C GLY A 65 -1.46 13.85 10.78
N ASP A 66 -0.91 14.98 11.23
CA ASP A 66 -0.39 15.11 12.59
C ASP A 66 -1.46 14.84 13.67
N GLY A 67 -2.72 15.15 13.38
CA GLY A 67 -3.85 14.90 14.28
C GLY A 67 -4.34 13.45 14.32
N ASP A 68 -3.87 12.62 13.41
CA ASP A 68 -4.31 11.23 13.23
C ASP A 68 -3.44 10.22 14.02
N ILE A 69 -2.48 10.71 14.79
CA ILE A 69 -1.67 9.90 15.70
C ILE A 69 -2.23 10.05 17.11
N VAL A 70 -3.10 9.14 17.51
CA VAL A 70 -3.78 9.18 18.81
C VAL A 70 -3.42 7.95 19.64
N GLY A 71 -2.96 8.17 20.87
CA GLY A 71 -2.63 7.08 21.79
C GLY A 71 -1.52 6.13 21.28
N GLY A 72 -0.63 6.62 20.44
CA GLY A 72 0.42 5.81 19.80
C GLY A 72 -0.06 5.01 18.60
N GLN A 73 -1.32 5.13 18.20
CA GLN A 73 -1.83 4.56 16.96
C GLN A 73 -1.59 5.53 15.80
N PHE A 74 -0.96 5.02 14.76
CA PHE A 74 -0.66 5.76 13.54
C PHE A 74 -1.77 5.46 12.51
N ALA A 75 -2.79 6.32 12.46
CA ALA A 75 -3.90 6.18 11.54
C ALA A 75 -3.62 6.93 10.24
N MET A 76 -3.41 6.20 9.15
CA MET A 76 -3.09 6.77 7.85
C MET A 76 -4.36 7.01 7.05
N ASN A 77 -4.43 8.15 6.40
CA ASN A 77 -5.53 8.49 5.51
C ASN A 77 -5.28 8.10 4.05
N GLU A 78 -4.04 7.74 3.71
CA GLU A 78 -3.65 7.39 2.35
C GLU A 78 -2.51 6.37 2.34
N ILE A 79 -2.59 5.40 1.40
CA ILE A 79 -1.50 4.48 1.06
C ILE A 79 -1.13 4.71 -0.39
N ARG A 80 0.16 4.81 -0.68
CA ARG A 80 0.70 4.95 -2.03
C ARG A 80 1.65 3.82 -2.39
N ILE A 81 1.64 3.46 -3.67
CA ILE A 81 2.61 2.56 -4.29
C ILE A 81 3.35 3.37 -5.36
N GLN A 82 4.67 3.52 -5.18
CA GLN A 82 5.51 4.41 -5.98
C GLN A 82 6.78 3.71 -6.45
N ASN A 83 7.18 3.96 -7.69
CA ASN A 83 8.45 3.48 -8.22
C ASN A 83 9.62 4.44 -7.90
N LEU A 84 10.86 4.00 -8.22
CA LEU A 84 12.07 4.80 -8.01
C LEU A 84 12.13 6.08 -8.90
N ALA A 85 11.37 6.13 -9.99
CA ALA A 85 11.28 7.32 -10.84
C ALA A 85 10.38 8.43 -10.25
N GLY A 86 9.77 8.18 -9.08
CA GLY A 86 8.86 9.12 -8.43
C GLY A 86 7.42 9.02 -8.93
N GLU A 87 7.10 8.04 -9.77
CA GLU A 87 5.75 7.82 -10.26
C GLU A 87 4.92 7.06 -9.25
N VAL A 88 3.82 7.68 -8.79
CA VAL A 88 2.81 7.02 -7.95
C VAL A 88 1.90 6.20 -8.84
N LYS A 89 2.01 4.88 -8.75
CA LYS A 89 1.27 3.93 -9.58
C LYS A 89 -0.13 3.65 -9.06
N LYS A 90 -0.28 3.63 -7.73
CA LYS A 90 -1.57 3.42 -7.07
C LYS A 90 -1.66 4.25 -5.80
N THR A 91 -2.88 4.72 -5.52
CA THR A 91 -3.25 5.41 -4.30
C THR A 91 -4.51 4.77 -3.73
N TYR A 92 -4.47 4.44 -2.45
CA TYR A 92 -5.66 4.07 -1.69
C TYR A 92 -6.03 5.22 -0.76
N HIS A 93 -7.24 5.71 -0.87
CA HIS A 93 -7.86 6.67 0.03
C HIS A 93 -9.36 6.42 0.04
N GLU A 94 -9.99 6.46 1.21
CA GLU A 94 -11.43 6.30 1.35
C GLU A 94 -11.91 7.21 2.48
N ASP A 95 -12.86 8.10 2.18
CA ASP A 95 -13.39 9.05 3.14
C ASP A 95 -14.01 8.36 4.35
N GLY A 96 -13.65 8.81 5.55
CA GLY A 96 -14.15 8.25 6.81
C GLY A 96 -13.44 6.97 7.27
N TYR A 97 -12.47 6.47 6.49
CA TYR A 97 -11.65 5.32 6.86
C TYR A 97 -10.19 5.70 7.01
N TYR A 98 -9.55 5.03 7.94
CA TYR A 98 -8.11 5.15 8.19
C TYR A 98 -7.45 3.79 8.00
N VAL A 99 -6.22 3.80 7.54
CA VAL A 99 -5.40 2.60 7.45
C VAL A 99 -4.53 2.49 8.68
N MET A 100 -4.65 1.37 9.39
CA MET A 100 -3.88 1.10 10.60
C MET A 100 -2.65 0.26 10.31
N ASP A 101 -2.72 -0.62 9.32
CA ASP A 101 -1.64 -1.49 8.92
C ASP A 101 -1.86 -2.02 7.50
N VAL A 102 -0.80 -2.59 6.93
CA VAL A 102 -0.80 -3.20 5.60
C VAL A 102 -0.10 -4.54 5.68
N LYS A 103 -0.73 -5.58 5.14
CA LYS A 103 -0.15 -6.92 5.04
C LYS A 103 0.07 -7.31 3.59
N PHE A 104 1.24 -7.86 3.33
CA PHE A 104 1.62 -8.35 2.00
C PHE A 104 1.29 -9.84 1.89
N GLN A 105 0.56 -10.22 0.83
CA GLN A 105 0.21 -11.60 0.51
C GLN A 105 0.38 -11.79 -1.00
N ASP A 106 1.48 -12.39 -1.43
CA ASP A 106 1.82 -12.59 -2.84
C ASP A 106 1.60 -11.31 -3.69
N ASN A 107 0.58 -11.31 -4.54
CA ASN A 107 0.21 -10.16 -5.37
C ASN A 107 -0.91 -9.29 -4.75
N LEU A 108 -1.18 -9.48 -3.46
CA LEU A 108 -2.25 -8.81 -2.75
C LEU A 108 -1.69 -7.97 -1.62
N LEU A 109 -2.20 -6.76 -1.49
CA LEU A 109 -2.00 -5.90 -0.34
C LEU A 109 -3.30 -5.82 0.45
N GLU A 110 -3.33 -6.42 1.62
CA GLU A 110 -4.45 -6.31 2.54
C GLU A 110 -4.32 -5.01 3.36
N ILE A 111 -5.34 -4.18 3.32
CA ILE A 111 -5.42 -2.90 4.02
C ILE A 111 -6.23 -3.09 5.30
N ILE A 112 -5.60 -3.00 6.44
CA ILE A 112 -6.29 -3.06 7.74
C ILE A 112 -6.85 -1.68 8.05
N ARG A 113 -8.18 -1.56 8.11
CA ARG A 113 -8.87 -0.29 8.23
C ARG A 113 -9.50 -0.08 9.59
N ALA A 114 -9.68 1.18 9.96
CA ALA A 114 -10.44 1.61 11.12
C ALA A 114 -11.30 2.85 10.80
N GLN A 115 -12.29 3.09 11.63
CA GLN A 115 -13.06 4.32 11.65
C GLN A 115 -12.89 5.00 13.00
N TRP A 116 -12.95 6.32 13.00
CA TRP A 116 -12.96 7.12 14.24
C TRP A 116 -14.38 7.19 14.80
N ASN A 117 -14.57 6.78 16.05
CA ASN A 117 -15.88 6.80 16.72
C ASN A 117 -16.13 8.05 17.59
N GLY A 118 -15.16 8.99 17.62
CA GLY A 118 -15.17 10.17 18.48
C GLY A 118 -14.18 10.09 19.65
N GLU A 119 -13.71 8.89 19.99
CA GLU A 119 -12.78 8.65 21.10
C GLU A 119 -11.57 7.80 20.68
N SER A 120 -11.80 6.83 19.81
CA SER A 120 -10.77 5.87 19.36
C SER A 120 -11.01 5.40 17.94
N TYR A 121 -9.97 4.74 17.38
CA TYR A 121 -10.08 4.04 16.10
C TYR A 121 -10.60 2.62 16.32
N GLU A 122 -11.72 2.30 15.67
CA GLU A 122 -12.32 0.97 15.71
C GLU A 122 -12.04 0.24 14.41
N THR A 123 -11.45 -0.97 14.50
CA THR A 123 -11.15 -1.80 13.35
C THR A 123 -12.43 -2.23 12.64
N VAL A 124 -12.43 -2.06 11.33
CA VAL A 124 -13.52 -2.45 10.43
C VAL A 124 -13.03 -3.48 9.42
N THR A 125 -13.90 -3.94 8.53
CA THR A 125 -13.56 -4.87 7.47
C THR A 125 -12.38 -4.36 6.64
N SER A 126 -11.37 -5.20 6.41
CA SER A 126 -10.21 -4.87 5.58
C SER A 126 -10.59 -4.62 4.12
N SER A 127 -9.79 -3.84 3.44
CA SER A 127 -9.83 -3.65 1.99
C SER A 127 -8.61 -4.30 1.35
N GLN A 128 -8.59 -4.40 0.02
CA GLN A 128 -7.51 -5.06 -0.69
C GLN A 128 -7.10 -4.28 -1.93
N ILE A 129 -5.79 -4.21 -2.17
CA ILE A 129 -5.23 -3.75 -3.44
C ILE A 129 -4.60 -4.95 -4.14
N LEU A 130 -5.09 -5.26 -5.33
CA LEU A 130 -4.47 -6.25 -6.20
C LEU A 130 -3.38 -5.56 -7.03
N ASN A 131 -2.19 -6.11 -6.99
CA ASN A 131 -1.17 -5.75 -7.94
C ASN A 131 -1.28 -6.67 -9.16
N ASN A 132 -1.90 -6.16 -10.21
CA ASN A 132 -1.89 -6.83 -11.50
C ASN A 132 -0.49 -6.73 -12.08
N VAL A 133 0.37 -7.70 -11.78
CA VAL A 133 1.56 -7.93 -12.57
C VAL A 133 1.06 -8.27 -13.97
N ARG A 134 1.26 -7.36 -14.91
CA ARG A 134 1.15 -7.72 -16.32
C ARG A 134 2.27 -8.71 -16.60
N ASP A 135 1.99 -9.99 -16.43
CA ASP A 135 2.75 -10.99 -17.12
C ASP A 135 2.66 -10.65 -18.62
N LYS A 136 3.76 -10.74 -19.33
CA LYS A 136 3.87 -10.34 -20.75
C LYS A 136 2.99 -11.23 -21.68
N GLN A 137 2.01 -11.90 -21.14
CA GLN A 137 1.01 -12.66 -21.86
C GLN A 137 -0.36 -12.05 -21.56
N ASP A 138 -0.93 -11.41 -22.56
CA ASP A 138 -2.22 -10.76 -22.63
C ASP A 138 -3.38 -11.54 -21.98
N LYS A 139 -3.42 -11.59 -20.64
CA LYS A 139 -4.61 -12.06 -19.92
C LYS A 139 -4.95 -11.04 -18.85
N THR A 140 -5.81 -10.12 -19.18
CA THR A 140 -6.36 -9.16 -18.24
C THR A 140 -7.35 -9.87 -17.34
N PHE A 141 -7.00 -10.08 -16.07
CA PHE A 141 -7.95 -10.49 -15.06
C PHE A 141 -8.41 -9.24 -14.30
N ALA A 142 -9.66 -8.89 -14.42
CA ALA A 142 -10.28 -7.90 -13.55
C ALA A 142 -11.05 -8.64 -12.47
N VAL A 143 -10.60 -8.57 -11.22
CA VAL A 143 -11.37 -9.03 -10.05
C VAL A 143 -11.93 -7.81 -9.36
N ALA A 144 -13.22 -7.61 -9.44
CA ALA A 144 -13.92 -6.64 -8.62
C ALA A 144 -14.40 -7.33 -7.33
N LEU A 145 -13.78 -7.00 -6.20
CA LEU A 145 -14.27 -7.41 -4.89
C LEU A 145 -15.21 -6.34 -4.37
N MET A 146 -16.49 -6.64 -4.34
CA MET A 146 -17.47 -5.85 -3.59
C MET A 146 -17.58 -6.46 -2.19
N THR A 147 -17.09 -5.78 -1.20
CA THR A 147 -17.37 -6.11 0.21
C THR A 147 -18.70 -5.51 0.58
N THR A 148 -19.73 -6.32 0.68
CA THR A 148 -20.96 -5.97 1.41
C THR A 148 -20.85 -6.51 2.83
N ASP A 149 -21.38 -5.75 3.79
CA ASP A 149 -21.43 -6.16 5.19
C ASP A 149 -21.96 -7.60 5.32
N ARG A 150 -21.09 -8.46 5.85
CA ARG A 150 -21.37 -9.83 6.32
C ARG A 150 -21.32 -11.01 5.35
N GLN A 151 -21.13 -10.87 4.05
CA GLN A 151 -20.88 -12.03 3.19
C GLN A 151 -19.98 -11.63 2.02
N ALA A 152 -18.83 -12.27 1.91
CA ALA A 152 -18.04 -12.24 0.69
C ALA A 152 -18.75 -13.08 -0.38
N ASN A 153 -19.55 -12.44 -1.21
CA ASN A 153 -20.08 -13.07 -2.40
C ASN A 153 -19.09 -12.84 -3.54
N ILE A 154 -18.49 -13.92 -4.00
CA ILE A 154 -17.76 -13.92 -5.27
C ILE A 154 -18.83 -13.84 -6.37
N ILE A 155 -19.07 -12.63 -6.87
CA ILE A 155 -20.06 -12.41 -7.94
C ILE A 155 -19.41 -12.53 -9.32
N GLY A 156 -18.69 -13.57 -9.56
CA GLY A 156 -18.32 -13.99 -10.90
C GLY A 156 -16.92 -13.59 -11.35
N LEU A 157 -16.19 -14.58 -11.83
CA LEU A 157 -15.05 -14.44 -12.71
C LEU A 157 -15.58 -14.26 -14.14
N GLN A 158 -15.51 -13.05 -14.69
CA GLN A 158 -15.70 -12.88 -16.13
C GLN A 158 -14.35 -13.07 -16.83
N PHE A 159 -14.25 -14.13 -17.60
CA PHE A 159 -13.13 -14.34 -18.50
C PHE A 159 -13.46 -13.66 -19.84
N GLU A 160 -12.87 -12.50 -20.10
CA GLU A 160 -12.85 -11.95 -21.45
C GLU A 160 -11.63 -12.50 -22.20
N GLY A 161 -11.85 -13.38 -23.08
CA GLY A 161 -10.82 -14.00 -23.93
C GLY A 161 -11.11 -15.45 -24.20
N GLY A 162 -12.20 -15.70 -24.91
CA GLY A 162 -12.49 -17.03 -25.43
C GLY A 162 -11.43 -17.44 -26.43
N SER A 163 -10.56 -18.39 -26.06
CA SER A 163 -9.90 -19.19 -27.06
C SER A 163 -10.96 -20.09 -27.70
N LYS A 164 -11.31 -19.83 -28.95
CA LYS A 164 -11.98 -20.82 -29.78
C LYS A 164 -11.04 -22.01 -29.89
N GLN A 165 -11.35 -23.10 -29.20
CA GLN A 165 -10.91 -24.39 -29.64
C GLN A 165 -11.81 -24.76 -30.82
N GLU A 166 -11.25 -24.76 -31.99
CA GLU A 166 -11.87 -25.48 -33.08
C GLU A 166 -11.70 -27.00 -32.88
N PRO A 167 -12.69 -27.76 -33.26
CA PRO A 167 -12.68 -29.21 -33.09
C PRO A 167 -11.63 -29.91 -33.95
#